data_99d6f1a6be2b25b1493331c45e9ad6b6
#
_entry.id   99d6f1a6be2b25b1493331c45e9ad6b6
#
_cell.length_a   1.000
_cell.length_b   1.000
_cell.length_c   1.000
_cell.angle_alpha   90.00
_cell.angle_beta   90.00
_cell.angle_gamma   90.00
#
_symmetry.space_group_name_H-M   'P 1'
#
loop_
_entity.id
_entity.type
_entity.pdbx_description
1 polymer ?
#
loop_
_entity_poly.entity_id
_entity_poly.type
_entity_poly.pdbx_seq_one_letter_code
_entity_poly.pdbx_strand_id
1 'polypeptide(L)'
;MSRRAKLFTAIAIGVVVFLAISFELARYLSTENRERDDVYALLRDQARGDANAMLARLSACDARCQATVRVNAQRLARGGTVKILAYNSSTSYALGGATGPTRVAWTIIDRQLPVVQCVQVQRTGNVLTGRGITLLRLSAPIDRTGAC
;
A
#
# COMPACT_ATOMS: atom_id res chain seq x y z
N MET A 1 21.93 -17.82 -43.67
CA MET A 1 20.58 -17.76 -43.03
C MET A 1 19.58 -17.19 -44.01
N SER A 2 18.48 -17.92 -44.29
CA SER A 2 17.45 -17.45 -45.21
C SER A 2 16.72 -16.21 -44.65
N ARG A 3 16.19 -15.33 -45.52
CA ARG A 3 15.38 -14.16 -45.08
C ARG A 3 14.24 -14.54 -44.13
N ARG A 4 13.64 -15.70 -44.33
CA ARG A 4 12.58 -16.23 -43.48
C ARG A 4 13.07 -16.55 -42.06
N ALA A 5 14.26 -17.13 -41.92
CA ALA A 5 14.84 -17.42 -40.61
C ALA A 5 15.09 -16.15 -39.80
N LYS A 6 15.62 -15.07 -40.42
CA LYS A 6 15.83 -13.79 -39.78
C LYS A 6 14.51 -13.15 -39.30
N LEU A 7 13.45 -13.26 -40.10
CA LEU A 7 12.12 -12.77 -39.74
C LEU A 7 11.54 -13.51 -38.53
N PHE A 8 11.60 -14.84 -38.52
CA PHE A 8 11.13 -15.64 -37.39
C PHE A 8 11.90 -15.32 -36.08
N THR A 9 13.23 -15.15 -36.18
CA THR A 9 14.04 -14.78 -35.02
C THR A 9 13.66 -13.39 -34.49
N ALA A 10 13.46 -12.41 -35.37
CA ALA A 10 13.05 -11.09 -34.98
C ALA A 10 11.66 -11.06 -34.28
N ILE A 11 10.70 -11.82 -34.82
CA ILE A 11 9.37 -11.98 -34.21
C ILE A 11 9.48 -12.67 -32.84
N ALA A 12 10.25 -13.73 -32.73
CA ALA A 12 10.42 -14.43 -31.44
C ALA A 12 11.03 -13.53 -30.36
N ILE A 13 12.06 -12.74 -30.72
CA ILE A 13 12.65 -11.76 -29.79
C ILE A 13 11.61 -10.70 -29.40
N GLY A 14 10.85 -10.18 -30.34
CA GLY A 14 9.80 -9.19 -30.08
C GLY A 14 8.74 -9.72 -29.10
N VAL A 15 8.30 -10.96 -29.27
CA VAL A 15 7.34 -11.62 -28.35
C VAL A 15 7.93 -11.78 -26.96
N VAL A 16 9.18 -12.25 -26.84
CA VAL A 16 9.84 -12.41 -25.53
C VAL A 16 9.96 -11.08 -24.81
N VAL A 17 10.39 -10.02 -25.48
CA VAL A 17 10.48 -8.68 -24.90
C VAL A 17 9.12 -8.16 -24.46
N PHE A 18 8.10 -8.33 -25.30
CA PHE A 18 6.73 -7.92 -24.96
C PHE A 18 6.21 -8.66 -23.73
N LEU A 19 6.41 -9.98 -23.64
CA LEU A 19 5.99 -10.76 -22.48
C LEU A 19 6.73 -10.36 -21.21
N ALA A 20 8.03 -10.07 -21.30
CA ALA A 20 8.81 -9.59 -20.16
C ALA A 20 8.29 -8.25 -19.63
N ILE A 21 8.03 -7.27 -20.51
CA ILE A 21 7.47 -5.96 -20.13
C ILE A 21 6.08 -6.13 -19.51
N SER A 22 5.22 -6.94 -20.12
CA SER A 22 3.85 -7.18 -19.64
C SER A 22 3.85 -7.85 -18.27
N PHE A 23 4.76 -8.79 -18.03
CA PHE A 23 4.91 -9.46 -16.74
C PHE A 23 5.36 -8.49 -15.64
N GLU A 24 6.34 -7.63 -15.93
CA GLU A 24 6.81 -6.62 -14.98
C GLU A 24 5.73 -5.60 -14.64
N LEU A 25 4.96 -5.16 -15.63
CA LEU A 25 3.85 -4.24 -15.42
C LEU A 25 2.76 -4.87 -14.54
N ALA A 26 2.40 -6.12 -14.80
CA ALA A 26 1.44 -6.86 -13.99
C ALA A 26 1.90 -7.01 -12.53
N ARG A 27 3.17 -7.30 -12.32
CA ARG A 27 3.77 -7.38 -10.96
C ARG A 27 3.77 -6.02 -10.25
N TYR A 28 4.07 -4.95 -10.95
CA TYR A 28 4.04 -3.60 -10.41
C TYR A 28 2.64 -3.24 -9.89
N LEU A 29 1.62 -3.43 -10.72
CA LEU A 29 0.22 -3.16 -10.36
C LEU A 29 -0.26 -4.03 -9.18
N SER A 30 0.15 -5.30 -9.14
CA SER A 30 -0.23 -6.19 -8.05
C SER A 30 0.37 -5.80 -6.69
N THR A 31 1.55 -5.18 -6.68
CA THR A 31 2.21 -4.73 -5.45
C THR A 31 1.50 -3.53 -4.83
N GLU A 32 1.07 -2.57 -5.65
CA GLU A 32 0.31 -1.41 -5.19
C GLU A 32 -1.06 -1.84 -4.62
N ASN A 33 -1.73 -2.78 -5.27
CA ASN A 33 -2.98 -3.33 -4.78
C ASN A 33 -2.82 -4.00 -3.41
N ARG A 34 -1.76 -4.79 -3.20
CA ARG A 34 -1.48 -5.43 -1.90
C ARG A 34 -1.24 -4.41 -0.79
N GLU A 35 -0.45 -3.37 -1.05
CA GLU A 35 -0.23 -2.29 -0.07
C GLU A 35 -1.56 -1.63 0.32
N ARG A 36 -2.39 -1.34 -0.68
CA ARG A 36 -3.71 -0.76 -0.46
C ARG A 36 -4.63 -1.68 0.34
N ASP A 37 -4.59 -2.99 0.09
CA ASP A 37 -5.38 -3.98 0.81
C ASP A 37 -4.95 -4.09 2.28
N ASP A 38 -3.63 -4.08 2.56
CA ASP A 38 -3.10 -4.11 3.92
C ASP A 38 -3.46 -2.84 4.69
N VAL A 39 -3.33 -1.67 4.06
CA VAL A 39 -3.76 -0.39 4.64
C VAL A 39 -5.28 -0.37 4.86
N TYR A 40 -6.06 -0.86 3.91
CA TYR A 40 -7.52 -0.97 4.06
C TYR A 40 -7.90 -1.86 5.24
N ALA A 41 -7.23 -3.00 5.41
CA ALA A 41 -7.45 -3.89 6.54
C ALA A 41 -7.13 -3.22 7.89
N LEU A 42 -6.04 -2.44 7.96
CA LEU A 42 -5.68 -1.65 9.14
C LEU A 42 -6.75 -0.60 9.47
N LEU A 43 -7.24 0.14 8.47
CA LEU A 43 -8.30 1.15 8.65
C LEU A 43 -9.64 0.52 9.05
N ARG A 44 -9.94 -0.66 8.56
CA ARG A 44 -11.14 -1.42 8.96
C ARG A 44 -11.07 -1.84 10.42
N ASP A 45 -9.89 -2.30 10.90
CA ASP A 45 -9.68 -2.63 12.30
C ASP A 45 -9.83 -1.36 13.18
N GLN A 46 -9.30 -0.22 12.72
CA GLN A 46 -9.48 1.08 13.37
C GLN A 46 -10.96 1.49 13.44
N ALA A 47 -11.71 1.36 12.36
CA ALA A 47 -13.13 1.68 12.33
C ALA A 47 -13.96 0.80 13.28
N ARG A 48 -13.51 -0.44 13.54
CA ARG A 48 -14.11 -1.34 14.53
C ARG A 48 -13.66 -1.06 15.97
N GLY A 49 -12.65 -0.22 16.17
CA GLY A 49 -12.07 0.07 17.47
C GLY A 49 -11.15 -1.03 18.01
N ASP A 50 -10.71 -1.94 17.16
CA ASP A 50 -9.85 -3.07 17.55
C ASP A 50 -8.37 -2.67 17.53
N ALA A 51 -7.91 -2.06 18.63
CA ALA A 51 -6.52 -1.65 18.78
C ALA A 51 -5.55 -2.83 18.72
N ASN A 52 -5.93 -4.01 19.20
CA ASN A 52 -5.06 -5.19 19.19
C ASN A 52 -4.86 -5.72 17.76
N ALA A 53 -5.93 -5.81 16.97
CA ALA A 53 -5.83 -6.17 15.56
C ALA A 53 -4.99 -5.15 14.77
N MET A 54 -5.13 -3.85 15.05
CA MET A 54 -4.29 -2.82 14.45
C MET A 54 -2.81 -3.01 14.79
N LEU A 55 -2.48 -3.23 16.06
CA LEU A 55 -1.10 -3.45 16.52
C LEU A 55 -0.47 -4.71 15.93
N ALA A 56 -1.26 -5.76 15.75
CA ALA A 56 -0.79 -7.01 15.13
C ALA A 56 -0.39 -6.83 13.65
N ARG A 57 -0.88 -5.77 12.98
CA ARG A 57 -0.50 -5.45 11.59
C ARG A 57 0.73 -4.55 11.48
N LEU A 58 1.17 -3.93 12.57
CA LEU A 58 2.26 -2.96 12.58
C LEU A 58 3.52 -3.60 13.16
N SER A 59 4.59 -3.66 12.37
CA SER A 59 5.81 -4.38 12.73
C SER A 59 6.82 -3.55 13.52
N ALA A 60 6.78 -2.21 13.43
CA ALA A 60 7.74 -1.31 14.07
C ALA A 60 7.04 -0.24 14.91
N CYS A 61 6.00 -0.64 15.63
CA CYS A 61 5.19 0.25 16.46
C CYS A 61 5.77 0.33 17.87
N ASP A 62 6.57 1.36 18.16
CA ASP A 62 7.10 1.67 19.48
C ASP A 62 6.00 2.12 20.46
N ALA A 63 6.34 2.37 21.71
CA ALA A 63 5.38 2.75 22.77
C ALA A 63 4.54 3.99 22.37
N ARG A 64 5.15 4.98 21.70
CA ARG A 64 4.46 6.17 21.21
C ARG A 64 3.44 5.86 20.12
N CYS A 65 3.85 5.03 19.15
CA CYS A 65 2.96 4.53 18.10
C CYS A 65 1.81 3.72 18.70
N GLN A 66 2.07 2.83 19.67
CA GLN A 66 1.04 2.04 20.33
C GLN A 66 0.00 2.91 21.06
N ALA A 67 0.46 3.96 21.75
CA ALA A 67 -0.44 4.93 22.37
C ALA A 67 -1.33 5.63 21.31
N THR A 68 -0.73 6.07 20.20
CA THR A 68 -1.47 6.67 19.08
C THR A 68 -2.50 5.72 18.49
N VAL A 69 -2.14 4.45 18.27
CA VAL A 69 -3.05 3.43 17.74
C VAL A 69 -4.25 3.22 18.66
N ARG A 70 -4.02 3.12 19.98
CA ARG A 70 -5.11 2.97 20.96
C ARG A 70 -6.05 4.18 20.96
N VAL A 71 -5.50 5.39 20.92
CA VAL A 71 -6.30 6.62 20.85
C VAL A 71 -7.10 6.67 19.54
N ASN A 72 -6.48 6.33 18.42
CA ASN A 72 -7.15 6.27 17.12
C ASN A 72 -8.30 5.25 17.13
N ALA A 73 -8.05 4.03 17.64
CA ALA A 73 -9.06 3.01 17.77
C ALA A 73 -10.26 3.47 18.60
N GLN A 74 -10.03 4.17 19.71
CA GLN A 74 -11.12 4.71 20.56
C GLN A 74 -11.89 5.84 19.89
N ARG A 75 -11.18 6.82 19.29
CA ARG A 75 -11.80 8.03 18.73
C ARG A 75 -12.48 7.82 17.39
N LEU A 76 -11.97 6.88 16.59
CA LEU A 76 -12.44 6.62 15.24
C LEU A 76 -13.23 5.32 15.11
N ALA A 77 -13.49 4.63 16.24
CA ALA A 77 -14.39 3.48 16.32
C ALA A 77 -15.85 3.95 16.10
N ARG A 78 -16.31 3.82 14.87
CA ARG A 78 -17.67 4.27 14.51
C ARG A 78 -18.50 3.20 13.83
N GLY A 79 -17.91 2.02 13.61
CA GLY A 79 -18.54 0.96 12.82
C GLY A 79 -18.79 1.37 11.37
N GLY A 80 -19.24 0.46 10.56
CA GLY A 80 -19.59 0.70 9.16
C GLY A 80 -18.47 0.39 8.17
N THR A 81 -18.76 0.63 6.89
CA THR A 81 -17.86 0.28 5.79
C THR A 81 -16.87 1.41 5.52
N VAL A 82 -15.59 1.09 5.60
CA VAL A 82 -14.51 2.01 5.27
C VAL A 82 -14.43 2.23 3.76
N LYS A 83 -14.28 3.48 3.34
CA LYS A 83 -14.04 3.88 1.95
C LYS A 83 -12.77 4.74 1.88
N ILE A 84 -11.79 4.30 1.09
CA ILE A 84 -10.61 5.11 0.78
C ILE A 84 -10.99 6.11 -0.32
N LEU A 85 -10.77 7.38 -0.05
CA LEU A 85 -11.06 8.50 -0.95
C LEU A 85 -9.83 8.92 -1.75
N ALA A 86 -8.66 8.91 -1.12
CA ALA A 86 -7.39 9.21 -1.77
C ALA A 86 -6.28 8.34 -1.16
N TYR A 87 -5.35 7.92 -1.99
CA TYR A 87 -4.24 7.06 -1.62
C TYR A 87 -2.98 7.52 -2.37
N ASN A 88 -2.00 8.04 -1.64
CA ASN A 88 -0.74 8.54 -2.18
C ASN A 88 0.43 7.87 -1.47
N SER A 89 1.04 6.88 -2.11
CA SER A 89 2.21 6.18 -1.59
C SER A 89 3.49 6.81 -2.13
N SER A 90 4.40 7.19 -1.24
CA SER A 90 5.73 7.67 -1.61
C SER A 90 6.64 6.56 -2.14
N THR A 91 6.27 5.29 -1.93
CA THR A 91 7.03 4.12 -2.38
C THR A 91 6.54 3.57 -3.72
N SER A 92 5.52 4.17 -4.35
CA SER A 92 4.89 3.66 -5.57
C SER A 92 5.87 3.43 -6.72
N TYR A 93 6.87 4.30 -6.88
CA TYR A 93 7.82 4.26 -7.98
C TYR A 93 9.14 3.54 -7.66
N ALA A 94 9.26 2.92 -6.48
CA ALA A 94 10.47 2.22 -6.10
C ALA A 94 10.60 0.89 -6.84
N LEU A 95 11.71 0.71 -7.57
CA LEU A 95 12.02 -0.56 -8.27
C LEU A 95 12.57 -1.64 -7.34
N GLY A 96 13.06 -1.27 -6.16
CA GLY A 96 13.60 -2.15 -5.13
C GLY A 96 12.93 -1.94 -3.78
N GLY A 97 13.60 -2.37 -2.72
CA GLY A 97 13.15 -2.11 -1.35
C GLY A 97 13.12 -0.60 -1.06
N ALA A 98 12.03 -0.13 -0.49
CA ALA A 98 11.85 1.26 -0.12
C ALA A 98 11.00 1.39 1.14
N THR A 99 11.29 2.40 1.94
CA THR A 99 10.49 2.76 3.10
C THR A 99 10.02 4.20 2.94
N GLY A 100 8.73 4.44 3.13
CA GLY A 100 8.19 5.78 3.01
C GLY A 100 6.77 5.90 3.52
N PRO A 101 6.29 7.14 3.69
CA PRO A 101 4.94 7.38 4.12
C PRO A 101 3.93 7.20 2.97
N THR A 102 2.81 6.60 3.29
CA THR A 102 1.62 6.55 2.45
C THR A 102 0.56 7.43 3.10
N ARG A 103 0.14 8.46 2.39
CA ARG A 103 -0.95 9.34 2.81
C ARG A 103 -2.27 8.74 2.37
N VAL A 104 -3.15 8.49 3.32
CA VAL A 104 -4.48 7.94 3.05
C VAL A 104 -5.57 8.87 3.57
N ALA A 105 -6.51 9.24 2.71
CA ALA A 105 -7.75 9.89 3.10
C ALA A 105 -8.88 8.86 3.00
N TRP A 106 -9.61 8.67 4.08
CA TRP A 106 -10.67 7.67 4.18
C TRP A 106 -11.87 8.20 4.95
N THR A 107 -12.99 7.57 4.77
CA THR A 107 -14.23 7.85 5.50
C THR A 107 -14.98 6.54 5.76
N ILE A 108 -15.96 6.63 6.64
CA ILE A 108 -16.97 5.57 6.78
C ILE A 108 -18.16 6.00 5.91
N ILE A 109 -18.72 5.08 5.12
CA ILE A 109 -19.91 5.35 4.30
C ILE A 109 -20.99 5.94 5.19
N ASP A 110 -21.66 6.97 4.71
CA ASP A 110 -22.67 7.78 5.42
C ASP A 110 -22.13 8.80 6.44
N ARG A 111 -20.80 9.05 6.45
CA ARG A 111 -20.17 10.08 7.27
C ARG A 111 -19.53 11.17 6.40
N GLN A 112 -19.77 12.45 6.77
CA GLN A 112 -19.40 13.58 5.91
C GLN A 112 -17.93 14.01 6.00
N LEU A 113 -17.21 13.67 7.07
CA LEU A 113 -15.87 14.19 7.27
C LEU A 113 -14.81 13.11 7.05
N PRO A 114 -13.97 13.25 6.01
CA PRO A 114 -12.85 12.35 5.79
C PRO A 114 -11.77 12.53 6.86
N VAL A 115 -11.16 11.42 7.24
CA VAL A 115 -9.98 11.36 8.09
C VAL A 115 -8.77 11.19 7.19
N VAL A 116 -7.71 11.96 7.46
CA VAL A 116 -6.43 11.84 6.75
C VAL A 116 -5.36 11.36 7.73
N GLN A 117 -4.63 10.34 7.37
CA GLN A 117 -3.56 9.74 8.18
C GLN A 117 -2.37 9.34 7.32
N CYS A 118 -1.21 9.21 7.95
CA CYS A 118 0.01 8.69 7.34
C CYS A 118 0.27 7.29 7.86
N VAL A 119 0.48 6.36 6.95
CA VAL A 119 0.93 5.01 7.24
C VAL A 119 2.37 4.89 6.74
N GLN A 120 3.30 4.53 7.62
CA GLN A 120 4.65 4.24 7.20
C GLN A 120 4.70 2.82 6.66
N VAL A 121 5.10 2.68 5.42
CA VAL A 121 5.15 1.41 4.69
C VAL A 121 6.56 1.07 4.31
N GLN A 122 6.95 -0.18 4.46
CA GLN A 122 8.18 -0.75 3.94
C GLN A 122 7.85 -1.76 2.85
N ARG A 123 8.41 -1.54 1.68
CA ARG A 123 8.45 -2.53 0.59
C ARG A 123 9.79 -3.23 0.63
N THR A 124 9.78 -4.55 0.63
CA THR A 124 10.99 -5.39 0.60
C THR A 124 11.00 -6.25 -0.64
N GLY A 125 12.18 -6.76 -0.99
CA GLY A 125 12.35 -7.64 -2.15
C GLY A 125 12.71 -6.90 -3.43
N ASN A 126 12.88 -7.67 -4.48
CA ASN A 126 13.22 -7.19 -5.82
C ASN A 126 12.36 -7.89 -6.87
N VAL A 127 12.63 -7.58 -8.14
CA VAL A 127 11.91 -8.14 -9.29
C VAL A 127 11.95 -9.67 -9.33
N LEU A 128 13.02 -10.28 -8.84
CA LEU A 128 13.26 -11.74 -8.91
C LEU A 128 12.68 -12.49 -7.70
N THR A 129 12.84 -11.93 -6.49
CA THR A 129 12.48 -12.60 -5.23
C THR A 129 11.03 -12.37 -4.78
N GLY A 130 10.30 -11.55 -5.50
CA GLY A 130 8.97 -11.08 -5.08
C GLY A 130 9.06 -9.87 -4.15
N ARG A 131 7.94 -9.20 -3.95
CA ARG A 131 7.84 -7.99 -3.12
C ARG A 131 6.98 -8.26 -1.90
N GLY A 132 7.55 -8.02 -0.72
CA GLY A 132 6.84 -8.00 0.55
C GLY A 132 6.38 -6.58 0.89
N ILE A 133 5.28 -6.47 1.58
CA ILE A 133 4.77 -5.22 2.14
C ILE A 133 4.66 -5.38 3.65
N THR A 134 5.13 -4.37 4.37
CA THR A 134 5.07 -4.35 5.82
C THR A 134 4.63 -2.97 6.27
N LEU A 135 3.57 -2.90 7.04
CA LEU A 135 3.13 -1.68 7.68
C LEU A 135 3.97 -1.47 8.94
N LEU A 136 4.59 -0.31 9.08
CA LEU A 136 5.48 -0.03 10.20
C LEU A 136 4.79 0.74 11.31
N ARG A 137 4.14 1.86 10.97
CA ARG A 137 3.54 2.82 11.93
C ARG A 137 2.31 3.48 11.33
N LEU A 138 1.44 3.96 12.20
CA LEU A 138 0.27 4.76 11.84
C LEU A 138 0.31 6.09 12.61
N SER A 139 0.03 7.20 11.93
CA SER A 139 -0.06 8.51 12.56
C SER A 139 -1.41 8.75 13.26
N ALA A 140 -1.45 9.77 14.12
CA ALA A 140 -2.71 10.43 14.44
C ALA A 140 -3.33 11.04 13.16
N PRO A 141 -4.64 11.36 13.17
CA PRO A 141 -5.24 12.15 12.09
C PRO A 141 -4.48 13.47 11.88
N ILE A 142 -4.26 13.82 10.62
CA ILE A 142 -3.61 15.05 10.20
C ILE A 142 -4.61 15.95 9.46
N ASP A 143 -4.25 17.21 9.26
CA ASP A 143 -5.06 18.12 8.46
C ASP A 143 -5.20 17.68 7.01
N ARG A 144 -6.30 18.06 6.37
CA ARG A 144 -6.59 17.67 4.99
C ARG A 144 -5.52 18.09 3.98
N THR A 145 -4.83 19.17 4.27
CA THR A 145 -3.71 19.69 3.46
C THR A 145 -2.36 19.27 4.00
N GLY A 146 -2.33 18.56 5.14
CA GLY A 146 -1.10 18.10 5.77
C GLY A 146 -0.36 17.08 4.89
N ALA A 147 0.95 17.24 4.86
CA ALA A 147 1.86 16.27 4.27
C ALA A 147 2.26 15.20 5.30
N CYS A 148 2.64 14.03 4.83
CA CYS A 148 3.35 13.04 5.62
C CYS A 148 4.86 13.42 5.68
#